data_fce6973ba3ef13e0a686eb939c56b2bd
#
_entry.id   fce6973ba3ef13e0a686eb939c56b2bd
#
_cell.length_a   1.000
_cell.length_b   1.000
_cell.length_c   1.000
_cell.angle_alpha   90.00
_cell.angle_beta   90.00
_cell.angle_gamma   90.00
#
_symmetry.space_group_name_H-M   'P 1'
#
loop_
_entity.id
_entity.type
_entity.pdbx_description
1 polymer ?
#
loop_
_entity_poly.entity_id
_entity_poly.type
_entity_poly.pdbx_seq_one_letter_code
_entity_poly.pdbx_strand_id
1 'polypeptide(L)'
;MKVGVSTYSLYGAIEKGEMDVLAIIDWIGANGGEHVEIVPFGFALETNRELDEVKKRAAAAGLEISSYTIEAQLLQPTEKEFQAEVDRLKKEVDKAHRLGVKLMRHDVASREPEEATIQNFMKDLPKLVEGCQAVADHAAQYGITTSVENHGYHCQHSDRVQLLVSSVDRPNYKTTIDTGNFVCVDEDPIFAVRKNLPIASMVHVKDFYIRPFDQDPGEGWFPSSNGTHLRGAIFGQGDLDVRRILSEV
;
A
#
# COMPACT_ATOMS: atom_id res chain seq x y z
N MET A 1 -18.37 4.75 -7.20
CA MET A 1 -17.10 4.17 -6.70
C MET A 1 -17.32 2.70 -6.46
N LYS A 2 -16.42 1.81 -6.90
CA LYS A 2 -16.47 0.37 -6.58
C LYS A 2 -15.87 0.16 -5.19
N VAL A 3 -16.43 -0.78 -4.42
CA VAL A 3 -15.96 -1.12 -3.09
C VAL A 3 -15.41 -2.54 -3.09
N GLY A 4 -14.21 -2.71 -2.58
CA GLY A 4 -13.54 -4.00 -2.50
C GLY A 4 -12.79 -4.19 -1.20
N VAL A 5 -12.19 -5.35 -1.05
CA VAL A 5 -11.42 -5.73 0.14
C VAL A 5 -10.03 -6.18 -0.28
N SER A 6 -9.02 -5.71 0.44
CA SER A 6 -7.67 -6.25 0.34
C SER A 6 -7.58 -7.58 1.09
N THR A 7 -6.89 -8.57 0.52
CA THR A 7 -6.62 -9.83 1.22
C THR A 7 -5.90 -9.62 2.55
N TYR A 8 -5.14 -8.53 2.67
CA TYR A 8 -4.49 -8.12 3.92
C TYR A 8 -5.50 -7.86 5.06
N SER A 9 -6.70 -7.38 4.74
CA SER A 9 -7.75 -7.13 5.76
C SER A 9 -8.17 -8.40 6.49
N LEU A 10 -7.93 -9.57 5.90
CA LEU A 10 -8.23 -10.89 6.47
C LEU A 10 -6.97 -11.67 6.86
N TYR A 11 -5.82 -11.00 6.95
CA TYR A 11 -4.53 -11.61 7.33
C TYR A 11 -4.63 -12.41 8.65
N GLY A 12 -5.35 -11.89 9.65
CA GLY A 12 -5.53 -12.59 10.91
C GLY A 12 -6.21 -13.97 10.78
N ALA A 13 -7.05 -14.17 9.77
CA ALA A 13 -7.65 -15.48 9.47
C ALA A 13 -6.63 -16.42 8.76
N ILE A 14 -5.77 -15.86 7.90
CA ILE A 14 -4.67 -16.62 7.29
C ILE A 14 -3.68 -17.09 8.35
N GLU A 15 -3.25 -16.19 9.22
CA GLU A 15 -2.28 -16.47 10.29
C GLU A 15 -2.76 -17.57 11.24
N LYS A 16 -4.06 -17.61 11.52
CA LYS A 16 -4.67 -18.66 12.35
C LYS A 16 -4.98 -19.95 11.59
N GLY A 17 -4.75 -20.00 10.29
CA GLY A 17 -5.10 -21.13 9.44
C GLY A 17 -6.60 -21.35 9.26
N GLU A 18 -7.42 -20.33 9.51
CA GLU A 18 -8.88 -20.38 9.36
C GLU A 18 -9.30 -20.24 7.90
N MET A 19 -8.53 -19.49 7.10
CA MET A 19 -8.77 -19.24 5.68
C MET A 19 -7.46 -19.25 4.89
N ASP A 20 -7.50 -19.72 3.65
CA ASP A 20 -6.46 -19.46 2.64
C ASP A 20 -6.91 -18.32 1.71
N VAL A 21 -6.04 -17.92 0.79
CA VAL A 21 -6.34 -16.83 -0.14
C VAL A 21 -7.56 -17.10 -1.01
N LEU A 22 -7.81 -18.36 -1.39
CA LEU A 22 -8.97 -18.72 -2.23
C LEU A 22 -10.27 -18.62 -1.45
N ALA A 23 -10.26 -19.06 -0.18
CA ALA A 23 -11.40 -18.90 0.74
C ALA A 23 -11.71 -17.42 1.03
N ILE A 24 -10.67 -16.57 1.14
CA ILE A 24 -10.84 -15.12 1.28
C ILE A 24 -11.52 -14.52 0.05
N ILE A 25 -11.10 -14.90 -1.16
CA ILE A 25 -11.71 -14.43 -2.41
C ILE A 25 -13.20 -14.82 -2.45
N ASP A 26 -13.52 -16.07 -2.12
CA ASP A 26 -14.93 -16.54 -2.05
C ASP A 26 -15.72 -15.75 -1.01
N TRP A 27 -15.15 -15.51 0.17
CA TRP A 27 -15.80 -14.76 1.22
C TRP A 27 -16.09 -13.31 0.80
N ILE A 28 -15.16 -12.64 0.13
CA ILE A 28 -15.33 -11.27 -0.37
C ILE A 28 -16.51 -11.24 -1.36
N GLY A 29 -16.54 -12.15 -2.33
CA GLY A 29 -17.64 -12.23 -3.30
C GLY A 29 -18.98 -12.52 -2.65
N ALA A 30 -19.04 -13.45 -1.70
CA ALA A 30 -20.27 -13.80 -0.96
C ALA A 30 -20.80 -12.66 -0.09
N ASN A 31 -19.94 -11.72 0.33
CA ASN A 31 -20.29 -10.59 1.19
C ASN A 31 -20.44 -9.26 0.42
N GLY A 32 -20.59 -9.29 -0.91
CA GLY A 32 -20.94 -8.13 -1.72
C GLY A 32 -19.77 -7.23 -2.11
N GLY A 33 -18.53 -7.73 -2.00
CA GLY A 33 -17.38 -7.05 -2.61
C GLY A 33 -17.52 -7.00 -4.14
N GLU A 34 -17.05 -5.93 -4.74
CA GLU A 34 -17.04 -5.76 -6.20
C GLU A 34 -15.66 -6.04 -6.80
N HIS A 35 -14.62 -5.94 -5.98
CA HIS A 35 -13.25 -6.26 -6.37
C HIS A 35 -12.44 -6.76 -5.16
N VAL A 36 -11.31 -7.42 -5.46
CA VAL A 36 -10.31 -7.83 -4.49
C VAL A 36 -8.95 -7.26 -4.86
N GLU A 37 -8.22 -6.76 -3.88
CA GLU A 37 -6.80 -6.48 -3.99
C GLU A 37 -6.02 -7.68 -3.46
N ILE A 38 -5.01 -8.12 -4.20
CA ILE A 38 -4.15 -9.24 -3.80
C ILE A 38 -2.89 -8.71 -3.14
N VAL A 39 -2.73 -9.03 -1.87
CA VAL A 39 -1.53 -8.75 -1.06
C VAL A 39 -0.97 -10.09 -0.58
N PRO A 40 0.13 -10.60 -1.14
CA PRO A 40 0.70 -11.90 -0.77
C PRO A 40 1.41 -11.82 0.59
N PHE A 41 0.61 -11.63 1.64
CA PHE A 41 1.05 -11.59 3.03
C PHE A 41 0.41 -12.75 3.79
N GLY A 42 1.27 -13.62 4.36
CA GLY A 42 0.84 -14.89 4.95
C GLY A 42 0.58 -16.03 3.96
N PHE A 43 0.77 -15.80 2.66
CA PHE A 43 0.74 -16.80 1.61
C PHE A 43 1.72 -16.41 0.48
N ALA A 44 2.11 -17.36 -0.34
CA ALA A 44 3.01 -17.13 -1.47
C ALA A 44 2.27 -17.27 -2.81
N LEU A 45 2.73 -16.50 -3.82
CA LEU A 45 2.33 -16.59 -5.22
C LEU A 45 3.61 -16.64 -6.07
N GLU A 46 4.25 -17.83 -6.10
CA GLU A 46 5.55 -18.00 -6.76
C GLU A 46 5.45 -18.66 -8.13
N THR A 47 4.38 -19.38 -8.37
CA THR A 47 4.21 -20.14 -9.61
C THR A 47 3.09 -19.57 -10.47
N ASN A 48 3.23 -19.73 -11.78
CA ASN A 48 2.17 -19.40 -12.74
C ASN A 48 0.85 -20.11 -12.42
N ARG A 49 0.91 -21.32 -11.87
CA ARG A 49 -0.27 -22.11 -11.50
C ARG A 49 -1.04 -21.42 -10.37
N GLU A 50 -0.35 -20.95 -9.33
CA GLU A 50 -0.98 -20.24 -8.20
C GLU A 50 -1.63 -18.93 -8.64
N LEU A 51 -0.92 -18.16 -9.49
CA LEU A 51 -1.47 -16.92 -10.06
C LEU A 51 -2.74 -17.17 -10.90
N ASP A 52 -2.72 -18.21 -11.76
CA ASP A 52 -3.87 -18.58 -12.58
C ASP A 52 -5.05 -19.08 -11.73
N GLU A 53 -4.78 -19.78 -10.62
CA GLU A 53 -5.78 -20.26 -9.68
C GLU A 53 -6.48 -19.10 -8.95
N VAL A 54 -5.71 -18.13 -8.44
CA VAL A 54 -6.24 -16.89 -7.86
C VAL A 54 -7.12 -16.14 -8.87
N LYS A 55 -6.60 -15.93 -10.09
CA LYS A 55 -7.35 -15.26 -11.16
C LYS A 55 -8.66 -15.97 -11.49
N LYS A 56 -8.62 -17.28 -11.62
CA LYS A 56 -9.80 -18.11 -11.89
C LYS A 56 -10.82 -18.04 -10.75
N ARG A 57 -10.33 -18.08 -9.49
CA ARG A 57 -11.19 -18.00 -8.32
C ARG A 57 -11.88 -16.64 -8.21
N ALA A 58 -11.15 -15.54 -8.41
CA ALA A 58 -11.74 -14.20 -8.42
C ALA A 58 -12.84 -14.06 -9.49
N ALA A 59 -12.58 -14.53 -10.71
CA ALA A 59 -13.56 -14.52 -11.78
C ALA A 59 -14.81 -15.37 -11.44
N ALA A 60 -14.63 -16.55 -10.83
CA ALA A 60 -15.72 -17.42 -10.39
C ALA A 60 -16.57 -16.79 -9.27
N ALA A 61 -15.94 -16.00 -8.38
CA ALA A 61 -16.60 -15.25 -7.32
C ALA A 61 -17.24 -13.93 -7.82
N GLY A 62 -17.12 -13.61 -9.11
CA GLY A 62 -17.65 -12.37 -9.69
C GLY A 62 -16.83 -11.11 -9.34
N LEU A 63 -15.58 -11.28 -8.91
CA LEU A 63 -14.71 -10.19 -8.50
C LEU A 63 -13.70 -9.79 -9.59
N GLU A 64 -13.47 -8.49 -9.72
CA GLU A 64 -12.31 -7.95 -10.41
C GLU A 64 -11.10 -8.00 -9.48
N ILE A 65 -9.93 -8.43 -9.96
CA ILE A 65 -8.68 -8.18 -9.22
C ILE A 65 -8.25 -6.77 -9.55
N SER A 66 -8.39 -5.84 -8.59
CA SER A 66 -8.17 -4.41 -8.83
C SER A 66 -6.72 -3.99 -8.77
N SER A 67 -5.94 -4.62 -7.89
CA SER A 67 -4.54 -4.28 -7.63
C SER A 67 -3.76 -5.48 -7.13
N TYR A 68 -2.45 -5.46 -7.37
CA TYR A 68 -1.47 -6.34 -6.74
C TYR A 68 -0.53 -5.48 -5.88
N THR A 69 -0.45 -5.77 -4.59
CA THR A 69 0.25 -4.94 -3.62
C THR A 69 1.33 -5.72 -2.90
N ILE A 70 2.55 -5.21 -2.89
CA ILE A 70 3.72 -5.87 -2.30
C ILE A 70 4.56 -4.93 -1.45
N GLU A 71 5.32 -5.54 -0.53
CA GLU A 71 6.37 -4.84 0.21
C GLU A 71 7.62 -4.64 -0.65
N ALA A 72 8.32 -3.54 -0.43
CA ALA A 72 9.61 -3.25 -1.05
C ALA A 72 10.47 -2.33 -0.19
N GLN A 73 11.78 -2.44 -0.34
CA GLN A 73 12.75 -1.56 0.29
C GLN A 73 13.87 -1.24 -0.69
N LEU A 74 13.81 -0.05 -1.28
CA LEU A 74 14.83 0.40 -2.24
C LEU A 74 16.10 0.96 -1.57
N LEU A 75 16.04 1.26 -0.26
CA LEU A 75 17.21 1.69 0.49
C LEU A 75 18.03 0.48 0.91
N GLN A 76 18.84 0.00 0.00
CA GLN A 76 19.71 -1.15 0.22
C GLN A 76 21.14 -0.70 0.54
N PRO A 77 21.91 -1.48 1.36
CA PRO A 77 23.26 -1.12 1.75
C PRO A 77 24.26 -0.97 0.60
N THR A 78 24.09 -1.77 -0.47
CA THR A 78 25.00 -1.80 -1.61
C THR A 78 24.25 -1.64 -2.93
N GLU A 79 24.96 -1.18 -3.97
CA GLU A 79 24.42 -1.08 -5.32
C GLU A 79 23.96 -2.44 -5.87
N LYS A 80 24.67 -3.52 -5.53
CA LYS A 80 24.30 -4.88 -5.93
C LYS A 80 22.96 -5.30 -5.33
N GLU A 81 22.74 -5.02 -4.05
CA GLU A 81 21.49 -5.33 -3.35
C GLU A 81 20.33 -4.45 -3.87
N PHE A 82 20.60 -3.17 -4.13
CA PHE A 82 19.62 -2.29 -4.76
C PHE A 82 19.18 -2.82 -6.12
N GLN A 83 20.12 -3.20 -6.98
CA GLN A 83 19.78 -3.76 -8.29
C GLN A 83 19.01 -5.08 -8.16
N ALA A 84 19.36 -5.93 -7.19
CA ALA A 84 18.64 -7.17 -6.92
C ALA A 84 17.18 -6.90 -6.48
N GLU A 85 16.95 -5.87 -5.66
CA GLU A 85 15.60 -5.46 -5.26
C GLU A 85 14.80 -4.91 -6.44
N VAL A 86 15.40 -4.06 -7.28
CA VAL A 86 14.76 -3.58 -8.52
C VAL A 86 14.39 -4.74 -9.44
N ASP A 87 15.27 -5.73 -9.60
CA ASP A 87 15.00 -6.90 -10.44
C ASP A 87 13.92 -7.81 -9.83
N ARG A 88 13.84 -7.90 -8.51
CA ARG A 88 12.73 -8.56 -7.81
C ARG A 88 11.40 -7.86 -8.10
N LEU A 89 11.37 -6.52 -7.96
CA LEU A 89 10.16 -5.73 -8.23
C LEU A 89 9.68 -5.85 -9.68
N LYS A 90 10.59 -5.93 -10.66
CA LYS A 90 10.21 -6.19 -12.06
C LYS A 90 9.55 -7.56 -12.22
N LYS A 91 10.02 -8.59 -11.52
CA LYS A 91 9.37 -9.91 -11.52
C LYS A 91 7.98 -9.86 -10.88
N GLU A 92 7.80 -9.03 -9.84
CA GLU A 92 6.47 -8.81 -9.27
C GLU A 92 5.53 -8.08 -10.25
N VAL A 93 6.05 -7.17 -11.07
CA VAL A 93 5.27 -6.58 -12.19
C VAL A 93 4.84 -7.66 -13.19
N ASP A 94 5.70 -8.64 -13.50
CA ASP A 94 5.35 -9.75 -14.39
C ASP A 94 4.23 -10.62 -13.78
N LYS A 95 4.26 -10.84 -12.44
CA LYS A 95 3.16 -11.52 -11.72
C LYS A 95 1.87 -10.70 -11.78
N ALA A 96 1.94 -9.38 -11.58
CA ALA A 96 0.81 -8.47 -11.70
C ALA A 96 0.18 -8.53 -13.12
N HIS A 97 1.01 -8.54 -14.15
CA HIS A 97 0.56 -8.73 -15.52
C HIS A 97 -0.18 -10.07 -15.71
N ARG A 98 0.35 -11.16 -15.15
CA ARG A 98 -0.30 -12.49 -15.24
C ARG A 98 -1.64 -12.53 -14.51
N LEU A 99 -1.74 -11.90 -13.34
CA LEU A 99 -3.02 -11.71 -12.63
C LEU A 99 -4.02 -10.91 -13.46
N GLY A 100 -3.55 -10.11 -14.41
CA GLY A 100 -4.37 -9.29 -15.29
C GLY A 100 -4.73 -7.93 -14.71
N VAL A 101 -4.05 -7.50 -13.66
CA VAL A 101 -4.28 -6.20 -13.02
C VAL A 101 -3.67 -5.05 -13.83
N LYS A 102 -4.22 -3.87 -13.62
CA LYS A 102 -3.71 -2.62 -14.21
C LYS A 102 -3.06 -1.70 -13.19
N LEU A 103 -3.20 -2.02 -11.92
CA LEU A 103 -2.62 -1.27 -10.82
C LEU A 103 -1.74 -2.20 -9.99
N MET A 104 -0.55 -1.72 -9.65
CA MET A 104 0.38 -2.40 -8.75
C MET A 104 0.94 -1.39 -7.76
N ARG A 105 0.72 -1.63 -6.48
CA ARG A 105 1.35 -0.86 -5.41
C ARG A 105 2.60 -1.59 -4.92
N HIS A 106 3.68 -0.88 -4.74
CA HIS A 106 4.84 -1.36 -3.99
C HIS A 106 5.29 -0.31 -2.98
N ASP A 107 5.80 -0.76 -1.84
CA ASP A 107 6.53 0.14 -0.94
C ASP A 107 7.78 0.67 -1.65
N VAL A 108 8.33 1.73 -1.12
CA VAL A 108 9.54 2.34 -1.67
C VAL A 108 10.66 2.29 -0.65
N ALA A 109 10.38 2.78 0.56
CA ALA A 109 11.30 2.73 1.68
C ALA A 109 10.55 2.91 3.00
N SER A 110 10.97 2.16 4.02
CA SER A 110 10.59 2.35 5.40
C SER A 110 11.82 2.73 6.24
N ARG A 111 11.63 3.58 7.23
CA ARG A 111 12.60 3.91 8.28
C ARG A 111 11.87 4.00 9.61
N GLU A 112 12.61 3.78 10.70
CA GLU A 112 12.10 4.07 12.04
C GLU A 112 11.78 5.58 12.15
N PRO A 113 10.80 5.98 12.98
CA PRO A 113 10.37 7.37 13.09
C PRO A 113 11.51 8.36 13.29
N GLU A 114 12.50 8.03 14.13
CA GLU A 114 13.68 8.87 14.43
C GLU A 114 14.59 9.06 13.22
N GLU A 115 14.63 8.09 12.31
CA GLU A 115 15.42 8.12 11.08
C GLU A 115 14.64 8.67 9.89
N ALA A 116 13.33 8.78 9.99
CA ALA A 116 12.44 9.27 8.93
C ALA A 116 12.44 10.80 8.83
N THR A 117 13.64 11.42 8.94
CA THR A 117 13.84 12.87 8.89
C THR A 117 13.76 13.40 7.45
N ILE A 118 13.48 14.71 7.31
CA ILE A 118 13.52 15.35 6.00
C ILE A 118 14.91 15.33 5.37
N GLN A 119 15.96 15.41 6.19
CA GLN A 119 17.34 15.34 5.73
C GLN A 119 17.66 13.98 5.11
N ASN A 120 17.27 12.90 5.81
CA ASN A 120 17.44 11.55 5.28
C ASN A 120 16.60 11.34 4.03
N PHE A 121 15.34 11.82 4.00
CA PHE A 121 14.50 11.71 2.83
C PHE A 121 15.12 12.40 1.61
N MET A 122 15.62 13.63 1.75
CA MET A 122 16.27 14.36 0.66
C MET A 122 17.56 13.68 0.18
N LYS A 123 18.30 13.05 1.09
CA LYS A 123 19.51 12.27 0.74
C LYS A 123 19.14 11.01 -0.05
N ASP A 124 18.08 10.34 0.33
CA ASP A 124 17.65 9.06 -0.23
C ASP A 124 16.86 9.24 -1.54
N LEU A 125 16.18 10.36 -1.72
CA LEU A 125 15.28 10.63 -2.83
C LEU A 125 15.84 10.27 -4.22
N PRO A 126 17.11 10.61 -4.58
CA PRO A 126 17.64 10.24 -5.89
C PRO A 126 17.63 8.73 -6.14
N LYS A 127 17.94 7.94 -5.09
CA LYS A 127 17.98 6.47 -5.20
C LYS A 127 16.59 5.87 -5.26
N LEU A 128 15.64 6.43 -4.53
CA LEU A 128 14.24 6.04 -4.59
C LEU A 128 13.65 6.30 -5.98
N VAL A 129 13.96 7.48 -6.55
CA VAL A 129 13.53 7.86 -7.91
C VAL A 129 14.08 6.89 -8.94
N GLU A 130 15.37 6.56 -8.90
CA GLU A 130 16.01 5.60 -9.80
C GLU A 130 15.30 4.24 -9.80
N GLY A 131 15.04 3.69 -8.61
CA GLY A 131 14.36 2.40 -8.49
C GLY A 131 12.92 2.44 -8.99
N CYS A 132 12.17 3.48 -8.60
CA CYS A 132 10.78 3.65 -9.03
C CYS A 132 10.67 3.85 -10.54
N GLN A 133 11.57 4.60 -11.17
CA GLN A 133 11.63 4.75 -12.63
C GLN A 133 11.86 3.41 -13.31
N ALA A 134 12.83 2.62 -12.83
CA ALA A 134 13.15 1.32 -13.43
C ALA A 134 11.96 0.35 -13.37
N VAL A 135 11.20 0.37 -12.28
CA VAL A 135 9.98 -0.46 -12.11
C VAL A 135 8.84 0.06 -12.98
N ALA A 136 8.60 1.37 -12.99
CA ALA A 136 7.54 2.00 -13.79
C ALA A 136 7.77 1.80 -15.30
N ASP A 137 9.02 1.93 -15.77
CA ASP A 137 9.39 1.71 -17.17
C ASP A 137 9.17 0.24 -17.58
N HIS A 138 9.46 -0.72 -16.67
CA HIS A 138 9.14 -2.13 -16.91
C HIS A 138 7.63 -2.37 -16.96
N ALA A 139 6.88 -1.78 -16.03
CA ALA A 139 5.42 -1.90 -15.96
C ALA A 139 4.68 -1.28 -17.16
N ALA A 140 5.26 -0.24 -17.76
CA ALA A 140 4.71 0.41 -18.95
C ALA A 140 4.52 -0.54 -20.14
N GLN A 141 5.37 -1.57 -20.27
CA GLN A 141 5.28 -2.59 -21.34
C GLN A 141 3.95 -3.37 -21.29
N TYR A 142 3.35 -3.46 -20.11
CA TYR A 142 2.09 -4.16 -19.85
C TYR A 142 0.90 -3.22 -19.69
N GLY A 143 1.13 -1.90 -19.78
CA GLY A 143 0.12 -0.89 -19.48
C GLY A 143 -0.32 -0.92 -18.01
N ILE A 144 0.61 -1.24 -17.10
CA ILE A 144 0.41 -1.25 -15.66
C ILE A 144 0.87 0.09 -15.08
N THR A 145 0.03 0.68 -14.24
CA THR A 145 0.40 1.81 -13.39
C THR A 145 0.96 1.28 -12.07
N THR A 146 2.17 1.70 -11.73
CA THR A 146 2.76 1.44 -10.42
C THR A 146 2.52 2.61 -9.48
N SER A 147 2.53 2.38 -8.17
CA SER A 147 2.27 3.42 -7.19
C SER A 147 3.03 3.20 -5.89
N VAL A 148 3.38 4.31 -5.24
CA VAL A 148 3.81 4.34 -3.84
C VAL A 148 2.59 4.53 -2.95
N GLU A 149 2.55 3.86 -1.79
CA GLU A 149 1.62 4.20 -0.72
C GLU A 149 2.29 5.15 0.30
N ASN A 150 1.52 6.02 0.91
CA ASN A 150 1.94 6.80 2.06
C ASN A 150 2.09 5.87 3.29
N HIS A 151 3.24 5.17 3.39
CA HIS A 151 3.51 4.12 4.36
C HIS A 151 4.97 4.13 4.84
N GLY A 152 5.26 3.55 6.03
CA GLY A 152 6.62 3.30 6.53
C GLY A 152 7.36 4.53 7.05
N TYR A 153 6.64 5.56 7.50
CA TYR A 153 7.13 6.84 8.05
C TYR A 153 7.96 7.66 7.06
N HIS A 154 8.85 7.05 6.29
CA HIS A 154 9.80 7.75 5.43
C HIS A 154 9.16 8.40 4.21
N CYS A 155 8.39 7.65 3.43
CA CYS A 155 7.64 8.12 2.26
C CYS A 155 6.15 8.32 2.59
N GLN A 156 5.80 8.81 3.76
CA GLN A 156 4.43 8.80 4.28
C GLN A 156 3.79 10.19 4.35
N HIS A 157 4.54 11.24 4.65
CA HIS A 157 4.03 12.61 4.57
C HIS A 157 3.54 12.96 3.17
N SER A 158 2.41 13.65 3.07
CA SER A 158 1.78 14.01 1.80
C SER A 158 2.72 14.76 0.85
N ASP A 159 3.54 15.67 1.37
CA ASP A 159 4.55 16.42 0.59
C ASP A 159 5.67 15.51 0.06
N ARG A 160 6.10 14.52 0.85
CA ARG A 160 7.14 13.58 0.42
C ARG A 160 6.65 12.67 -0.69
N VAL A 161 5.40 12.21 -0.58
CA VAL A 161 4.74 11.41 -1.63
C VAL A 161 4.66 12.22 -2.92
N GLN A 162 4.19 13.48 -2.86
CA GLN A 162 4.13 14.35 -4.04
C GLN A 162 5.51 14.59 -4.66
N LEU A 163 6.52 14.85 -3.82
CA LEU A 163 7.86 15.08 -4.29
C LEU A 163 8.44 13.83 -4.98
N LEU A 164 8.23 12.65 -4.40
CA LEU A 164 8.66 11.40 -5.02
C LEU A 164 7.97 11.17 -6.36
N VAL A 165 6.64 11.24 -6.41
CA VAL A 165 5.86 11.03 -7.64
C VAL A 165 6.27 12.02 -8.74
N SER A 166 6.43 13.30 -8.38
CA SER A 166 6.87 14.33 -9.32
C SER A 166 8.30 14.10 -9.82
N SER A 167 9.20 13.62 -8.95
CA SER A 167 10.60 13.36 -9.29
C SER A 167 10.77 12.11 -10.15
N VAL A 168 9.93 11.09 -9.95
CA VAL A 168 9.92 9.88 -10.82
C VAL A 168 9.53 10.26 -12.25
N ASP A 169 8.66 11.22 -12.45
CA ASP A 169 8.28 11.77 -13.75
C ASP A 169 7.96 10.69 -14.80
N ARG A 170 7.04 9.77 -14.43
CA ARG A 170 6.49 8.75 -15.32
C ARG A 170 4.97 8.82 -15.31
N PRO A 171 4.29 8.81 -16.47
CA PRO A 171 2.84 8.93 -16.56
C PRO A 171 2.11 7.78 -15.86
N ASN A 172 2.75 6.62 -15.78
CA ASN A 172 2.27 5.41 -15.13
C ASN A 172 2.86 5.20 -13.71
N TYR A 173 3.37 6.25 -13.07
CA TYR A 173 3.76 6.22 -11.66
C TYR A 173 2.88 7.18 -10.87
N LYS A 174 2.18 6.67 -9.86
CA LYS A 174 1.14 7.37 -9.11
C LYS A 174 1.29 7.14 -7.61
N THR A 175 0.27 7.52 -6.82
CA THR A 175 0.17 7.11 -5.42
C THR A 175 -1.08 6.25 -5.20
N THR A 176 -0.95 5.27 -4.30
CA THR A 176 -2.07 4.66 -3.60
C THR A 176 -2.22 5.43 -2.29
N ILE A 177 -3.34 6.12 -2.12
CA ILE A 177 -3.60 6.87 -0.88
C ILE A 177 -4.19 5.90 0.14
N ASP A 178 -3.50 5.69 1.27
CA ASP A 178 -4.15 5.16 2.48
C ASP A 178 -4.62 6.35 3.34
N THR A 179 -5.92 6.47 3.49
CA THR A 179 -6.54 7.63 4.15
C THR A 179 -6.19 7.74 5.63
N GLY A 180 -5.92 6.61 6.30
CA GLY A 180 -5.58 6.57 7.71
C GLY A 180 -4.09 6.75 7.98
N ASN A 181 -3.21 6.33 7.07
CA ASN A 181 -1.77 6.34 7.32
C ASN A 181 -1.16 7.73 7.55
N PHE A 182 -1.84 8.81 7.16
CA PHE A 182 -1.33 10.17 7.42
C PHE A 182 -1.24 10.50 8.91
N VAL A 183 -2.09 9.91 9.77
CA VAL A 183 -1.97 10.13 11.22
C VAL A 183 -0.72 9.49 11.82
N CYS A 184 -0.13 8.51 11.15
CA CYS A 184 1.13 7.91 11.62
C CYS A 184 2.31 8.90 11.56
N VAL A 185 2.17 9.95 10.76
CA VAL A 185 3.14 11.06 10.66
C VAL A 185 2.54 12.38 11.16
N ASP A 186 1.50 12.29 11.99
CA ASP A 186 0.81 13.41 12.63
C ASP A 186 0.27 14.46 11.65
N GLU A 187 -0.09 14.05 10.43
CA GLU A 187 -0.68 14.91 9.40
C GLU A 187 -2.22 14.75 9.40
N ASP A 188 -2.94 15.87 9.19
CA ASP A 188 -4.40 15.83 9.06
C ASP A 188 -4.81 15.05 7.80
N PRO A 189 -5.54 13.94 7.93
CA PRO A 189 -5.89 13.08 6.79
C PRO A 189 -6.73 13.78 5.73
N ILE A 190 -7.61 14.70 6.11
CA ILE A 190 -8.52 15.40 5.19
C ILE A 190 -7.73 16.24 4.19
N PHE A 191 -6.80 17.05 4.70
CA PHE A 191 -5.97 17.90 3.86
C PHE A 191 -4.94 17.09 3.06
N ALA A 192 -4.36 16.07 3.67
CA ALA A 192 -3.39 15.20 3.03
C ALA A 192 -4.00 14.40 1.87
N VAL A 193 -5.20 13.83 2.06
CA VAL A 193 -5.97 13.16 1.01
C VAL A 193 -6.28 14.14 -0.13
N ARG A 194 -6.91 15.27 0.17
CA ARG A 194 -7.24 16.31 -0.84
C ARG A 194 -6.04 16.71 -1.68
N LYS A 195 -4.88 16.86 -1.05
CA LYS A 195 -3.63 17.27 -1.68
C LYS A 195 -3.09 16.20 -2.64
N ASN A 196 -3.24 14.90 -2.32
CA ASN A 196 -2.68 13.80 -3.11
C ASN A 196 -3.67 13.18 -4.12
N LEU A 197 -4.96 13.45 -4.03
CA LEU A 197 -5.97 12.93 -4.95
C LEU A 197 -5.62 13.13 -6.44
N PRO A 198 -5.10 14.30 -6.89
CA PRO A 198 -4.81 14.49 -8.32
C PRO A 198 -3.74 13.54 -8.88
N ILE A 199 -2.94 12.92 -8.02
CA ILE A 199 -1.89 11.98 -8.40
C ILE A 199 -2.19 10.54 -7.95
N ALA A 200 -3.41 10.28 -7.46
CA ALA A 200 -3.81 8.95 -6.99
C ALA A 200 -4.23 8.02 -8.11
N SER A 201 -3.95 6.73 -7.96
CA SER A 201 -4.47 5.64 -8.77
C SER A 201 -5.41 4.71 -8.00
N MET A 202 -5.29 4.66 -6.69
CA MET A 202 -6.06 3.83 -5.77
C MET A 202 -6.23 4.55 -4.44
N VAL A 203 -7.31 4.23 -3.71
CA VAL A 203 -7.54 4.72 -2.34
C VAL A 203 -7.80 3.53 -1.44
N HIS A 204 -6.97 3.38 -0.41
CA HIS A 204 -7.22 2.50 0.73
C HIS A 204 -7.92 3.28 1.82
N VAL A 205 -8.94 2.67 2.41
CA VAL A 205 -9.66 3.26 3.54
C VAL A 205 -9.28 2.53 4.82
N LYS A 206 -8.81 3.30 5.80
CA LYS A 206 -8.33 2.81 7.08
C LYS A 206 -8.80 3.75 8.19
N ASP A 207 -8.96 3.22 9.39
CA ASP A 207 -9.35 3.97 10.57
C ASP A 207 -8.46 3.59 11.76
N PHE A 208 -8.30 4.51 12.69
CA PHE A 208 -7.48 4.34 13.88
C PHE A 208 -8.19 4.84 15.14
N TYR A 209 -7.94 4.15 16.25
CA TYR A 209 -8.06 4.74 17.59
C TYR A 209 -6.79 5.56 17.86
N ILE A 210 -6.96 6.73 18.49
CA ILE A 210 -5.89 7.70 18.75
C ILE A 210 -5.88 8.03 20.23
N ARG A 211 -4.70 7.99 20.87
CA ARG A 211 -4.51 8.41 22.26
C ARG A 211 -3.32 9.33 22.39
N PRO A 212 -3.42 10.36 23.25
CA PRO A 212 -2.34 11.32 23.46
C PRO A 212 -1.04 10.66 23.91
N PHE A 213 0.09 11.26 23.55
CA PHE A 213 1.44 10.74 23.84
C PHE A 213 1.75 10.64 25.35
N ASP A 214 1.08 11.39 26.20
CA ASP A 214 1.24 11.42 27.66
C ASP A 214 0.36 10.40 28.41
N GLN A 215 -0.38 9.57 27.68
CA GLN A 215 -1.20 8.50 28.24
C GLN A 215 -0.58 7.14 27.92
N ASP A 216 -0.61 6.22 28.88
CA ASP A 216 -0.29 4.83 28.62
C ASP A 216 -1.56 4.10 28.12
N PRO A 217 -1.67 3.76 26.85
CA PRO A 217 -2.86 3.10 26.32
C PRO A 217 -2.84 1.57 26.51
N GLY A 218 -1.77 1.01 27.10
CA GLY A 218 -1.55 -0.42 27.25
C GLY A 218 -0.99 -1.11 26.00
N GLU A 219 -1.19 -2.42 25.88
CA GLU A 219 -0.63 -3.23 24.80
C GLU A 219 -1.37 -3.05 23.46
N GLY A 220 -0.67 -3.32 22.36
CA GLY A 220 -1.23 -3.34 21.00
C GLY A 220 -1.37 -1.98 20.34
N TRP A 221 -0.70 -0.96 20.88
CA TRP A 221 -0.56 0.37 20.30
C TRP A 221 0.83 0.59 19.77
N PHE A 222 0.96 1.45 18.75
CA PHE A 222 2.24 1.86 18.19
C PHE A 222 2.30 3.40 18.10
N PRO A 223 3.48 4.02 18.13
CA PRO A 223 3.60 5.48 18.09
C PRO A 223 3.47 6.03 16.67
N SER A 224 2.91 7.24 16.55
CA SER A 224 3.15 8.12 15.40
C SER A 224 4.59 8.66 15.43
N SER A 225 4.97 9.43 14.41
CA SER A 225 6.30 10.08 14.36
C SER A 225 6.62 10.96 15.58
N ASN A 226 5.61 11.52 16.23
CA ASN A 226 5.79 12.38 17.42
C ASN A 226 5.22 11.76 18.72
N GLY A 227 4.94 10.45 18.70
CA GLY A 227 4.61 9.69 19.90
C GLY A 227 3.10 9.58 20.22
N THR A 228 2.22 10.12 19.40
CA THR A 228 0.78 9.84 19.54
C THR A 228 0.54 8.34 19.39
N HIS A 229 -0.21 7.72 20.30
CA HIS A 229 -0.47 6.30 20.27
C HIS A 229 -1.61 5.97 19.30
N LEU A 230 -1.36 5.04 18.39
CA LEU A 230 -2.28 4.61 17.35
C LEU A 230 -2.57 3.12 17.46
N ARG A 231 -3.81 2.74 17.16
CA ARG A 231 -4.23 1.34 17.05
C ARG A 231 -5.25 1.21 15.93
N GLY A 232 -5.08 0.25 15.03
CA GLY A 232 -6.03 -0.02 13.96
C GLY A 232 -7.45 -0.25 14.47
N ALA A 233 -8.42 0.35 13.82
CA ALA A 233 -9.85 0.22 14.12
C ALA A 233 -10.59 -0.40 12.94
N ILE A 234 -11.76 -0.99 13.21
CA ILE A 234 -12.72 -1.31 12.15
C ILE A 234 -13.14 0.02 11.51
N PHE A 235 -13.10 0.09 10.18
CA PHE A 235 -13.42 1.30 9.45
C PHE A 235 -14.79 1.89 9.86
N GLY A 236 -14.77 3.15 10.25
CA GLY A 236 -15.95 3.87 10.76
C GLY A 236 -16.21 3.70 12.27
N GLN A 237 -15.35 2.97 13.00
CA GLN A 237 -15.46 2.79 14.46
C GLN A 237 -14.27 3.40 15.21
N GLY A 238 -13.30 3.98 14.49
CA GLY A 238 -12.17 4.69 15.07
C GLY A 238 -12.45 6.16 15.39
N ASP A 239 -11.37 6.91 15.55
CA ASP A 239 -11.42 8.32 15.95
C ASP A 239 -11.27 9.27 14.72
N LEU A 240 -11.07 8.73 13.51
CA LEU A 240 -10.97 9.55 12.29
C LEU A 240 -12.36 10.00 11.79
N ASP A 241 -12.46 11.22 11.28
CA ASP A 241 -13.67 11.68 10.58
C ASP A 241 -13.73 11.06 9.17
N VAL A 242 -13.96 9.73 9.11
CA VAL A 242 -13.97 8.97 7.87
C VAL A 242 -15.04 9.43 6.89
N ARG A 243 -16.16 10.00 7.36
CA ARG A 243 -17.19 10.56 6.47
C ARG A 243 -16.65 11.75 5.68
N ARG A 244 -15.98 12.65 6.37
CA ARG A 244 -15.40 13.83 5.75
C ARG A 244 -14.25 13.45 4.83
N ILE A 245 -13.39 12.51 5.24
CA ILE A 245 -12.31 11.98 4.41
C ILE A 245 -12.88 11.40 3.10
N LEU A 246 -13.91 10.54 3.18
CA LEU A 246 -14.54 9.95 2.00
C LEU A 246 -15.27 10.98 1.12
N SER A 247 -15.70 12.12 1.67
CA SER A 247 -16.30 13.17 0.86
C SER A 247 -15.30 13.91 -0.04
N GLU A 248 -14.02 13.76 0.21
CA GLU A 248 -12.95 14.27 -0.65
C GLU A 248 -12.61 13.33 -1.82
N VAL A 249 -12.86 12.01 -1.66
CA VAL A 249 -12.65 10.95 -2.66
C VAL A 249 -13.83 10.82 -3.61
#